data_c4cc84450852ea37c54dfce61083d29d
#
_entry.id   c4cc84450852ea37c54dfce61083d29d
#
_cell.length_a   1.000
_cell.length_b   1.000
_cell.length_c   1.000
_cell.angle_alpha   90.00
_cell.angle_beta   90.00
_cell.angle_gamma   90.00
#
_symmetry.space_group_name_H-M   'P 1'
#
loop_
_entity.id
_entity.type
_entity.pdbx_description
1 polymer ?
#
loop_
_entity_poly.entity_id
_entity_poly.type
_entity_poly.pdbx_seq_one_letter_code
_entity_poly.pdbx_strand_id
1 'polypeptide(L)'
;MVDTARLLGFAFANADLLFEIDRDGTVVFATGATSEFVRGKPQQIVGSGASRLFEPSDGVKFVTYAKALGEGERAGPLRLKLAGGRDVAVSLCHLPQNGANISCTLTRPGPRQSFGAPRMDARTGLPAKDGFLAAASTMAADGAAMTLVNVPGLKKACAELPRRDADALLKEIGAVVGEAGPKGAGRVGDESFGAIGDEGQKPCLVECIAKVLKKGGLVLNGMAETLVSLKGDLSPGQRLLAVRHVVDRFSAGTTGVGDCEDLSAAFEAMVGETQARALALTNTVADGSFSFAYQPVVDLTGSTLSHCEALVRFADRANTGETIAFAEALGISDAFDVAVAAKILNVVEQNPKAHVAFNLSGNTVSTPMTFGLVAGLLAKKRALAQRVLVEVTESAEIADLANANLAIQSLRGMGYRVGLDDFGAGAASFQYLHAFDVDFVKFDQALVRKLGSAPREDMLISGLVKLCGELNVTTVAEGIESAALKKRAMAMGFQLGQGFYLGKPAPGLPESPPAATKRKGVQESWN
;
A
#
# COMPACT_ATOMS: atom_id res chain seq x y z
N MET A 1 11.22 28.41 14.82
CA MET A 1 11.16 28.85 13.41
C MET A 1 11.23 27.59 12.56
N VAL A 2 10.16 27.29 11.85
CA VAL A 2 10.16 26.16 10.91
C VAL A 2 11.14 26.50 9.80
N ASP A 3 12.10 25.61 9.53
CA ASP A 3 13.14 25.82 8.52
C ASP A 3 12.49 25.84 7.12
N THR A 4 12.43 27.03 6.53
CA THR A 4 11.83 27.30 5.22
C THR A 4 12.44 26.40 4.12
N ALA A 5 13.72 26.06 4.23
CA ALA A 5 14.40 25.16 3.29
C ALA A 5 13.85 23.73 3.35
N ARG A 6 13.42 23.25 4.52
CA ARG A 6 12.79 21.94 4.69
C ARG A 6 11.38 21.91 4.12
N LEU A 7 10.56 22.91 4.39
CA LEU A 7 9.22 23.02 3.79
C LEU A 7 9.29 23.06 2.27
N LEU A 8 10.24 23.79 1.70
CA LEU A 8 10.50 23.83 0.27
C LEU A 8 10.95 22.46 -0.27
N GLY A 9 11.81 21.74 0.46
CA GLY A 9 12.23 20.38 0.08
C GLY A 9 11.06 19.40 -0.05
N PHE A 10 10.13 19.40 0.91
CA PHE A 10 8.93 18.57 0.86
C PHE A 10 7.96 18.99 -0.26
N ALA A 11 7.80 20.27 -0.47
CA ALA A 11 6.96 20.80 -1.53
C ALA A 11 7.53 20.44 -2.92
N PHE A 12 8.85 20.47 -3.10
CA PHE A 12 9.52 20.09 -4.35
C PHE A 12 9.64 18.59 -4.58
N ALA A 13 9.52 17.77 -3.55
CA ALA A 13 9.43 16.31 -3.73
C ALA A 13 8.15 15.92 -4.51
N ASN A 14 7.09 16.75 -4.42
CA ASN A 14 5.79 16.49 -5.04
C ASN A 14 5.36 17.54 -6.08
N ALA A 15 6.16 18.56 -6.33
CA ALA A 15 5.81 19.63 -7.27
C ALA A 15 7.04 20.20 -7.98
N ASP A 16 6.91 20.43 -9.28
CA ASP A 16 7.98 21.03 -10.08
C ASP A 16 8.02 22.56 -9.93
N LEU A 17 6.86 23.18 -9.67
CA LEU A 17 6.71 24.61 -9.41
C LEU A 17 5.73 24.85 -8.27
N LEU A 18 6.13 25.68 -7.31
CA LEU A 18 5.30 26.18 -6.23
C LEU A 18 5.07 27.68 -6.43
N PHE A 19 3.84 28.12 -6.25
CA PHE A 19 3.53 29.54 -6.26
C PHE A 19 2.34 29.84 -5.34
N GLU A 20 2.27 31.08 -4.87
CA GLU A 20 1.14 31.57 -4.10
C GLU A 20 0.46 32.70 -4.86
N ILE A 21 -0.86 32.74 -4.74
CA ILE A 21 -1.68 33.81 -5.30
C ILE A 21 -2.43 34.52 -4.19
N ASP A 22 -2.65 35.80 -4.34
CA ASP A 22 -3.57 36.57 -3.53
C ASP A 22 -5.04 36.36 -3.96
N ARG A 23 -5.97 37.03 -3.28
CA ARG A 23 -7.41 36.97 -3.60
C ARG A 23 -7.77 37.47 -4.99
N ASP A 24 -6.95 38.31 -5.57
CA ASP A 24 -7.15 38.87 -6.92
C ASP A 24 -6.57 37.94 -7.99
N GLY A 25 -5.89 36.86 -7.57
CA GLY A 25 -5.27 35.86 -8.44
C GLY A 25 -3.90 36.31 -8.96
N THR A 26 -3.25 37.29 -8.29
CA THR A 26 -1.89 37.75 -8.61
C THR A 26 -0.89 36.86 -7.91
N VAL A 27 0.15 36.42 -8.61
CA VAL A 27 1.24 35.61 -8.03
C VAL A 27 2.06 36.48 -7.08
N VAL A 28 2.05 36.15 -5.79
CA VAL A 28 2.80 36.87 -4.75
C VAL A 28 4.12 36.17 -4.39
N PHE A 29 4.23 34.89 -4.66
CA PHE A 29 5.43 34.09 -4.46
C PHE A 29 5.54 33.02 -5.52
N ALA A 30 6.77 32.69 -5.95
CA ALA A 30 7.02 31.56 -6.83
C ALA A 30 8.44 31.00 -6.64
N THR A 31 8.57 29.67 -6.65
CA THR A 31 9.85 28.97 -6.56
C THR A 31 9.79 27.61 -7.27
N GLY A 32 10.91 27.11 -7.80
CA GLY A 32 11.01 25.82 -8.49
C GLY A 32 11.49 25.91 -9.94
N ALA A 33 11.26 24.83 -10.70
CA ALA A 33 11.76 24.64 -12.06
C ALA A 33 10.95 25.43 -13.12
N THR A 34 10.83 26.75 -12.96
CA THR A 34 10.01 27.59 -13.85
C THR A 34 10.42 27.58 -15.30
N SER A 35 11.72 27.47 -15.59
CA SER A 35 12.23 27.47 -16.98
C SER A 35 11.66 26.36 -17.85
N GLU A 36 11.16 25.31 -17.21
CA GLU A 36 10.54 24.18 -17.91
C GLU A 36 9.03 24.34 -18.13
N PHE A 37 8.37 25.16 -17.31
CA PHE A 37 6.91 25.35 -17.34
C PHE A 37 6.49 26.71 -17.89
N VAL A 38 7.29 27.74 -17.64
CA VAL A 38 7.02 29.12 -18.05
C VAL A 38 8.27 29.70 -18.70
N ARG A 39 8.11 30.49 -19.75
CA ARG A 39 9.25 31.21 -20.33
C ARG A 39 9.73 32.29 -19.33
N GLY A 40 10.82 31.97 -18.59
CA GLY A 40 11.44 32.89 -17.64
C GLY A 40 11.85 32.27 -16.31
N LYS A 41 12.42 33.09 -15.41
CA LYS A 41 12.77 32.69 -14.03
C LYS A 41 11.54 32.78 -13.10
N PRO A 42 11.48 32.03 -11.97
CA PRO A 42 10.35 32.08 -11.03
C PRO A 42 9.96 33.51 -10.64
N GLN A 43 10.93 34.33 -10.38
CA GLN A 43 10.72 35.71 -9.96
C GLN A 43 10.02 36.58 -11.02
N GLN A 44 10.04 36.20 -12.29
CA GLN A 44 9.41 36.95 -13.38
C GLN A 44 7.89 36.72 -13.47
N ILE A 45 7.35 35.70 -12.80
CA ILE A 45 5.90 35.50 -12.73
C ILE A 45 5.27 36.19 -11.51
N VAL A 46 6.06 36.54 -10.51
CA VAL A 46 5.60 37.31 -9.34
C VAL A 46 5.12 38.69 -9.79
N GLY A 47 3.96 39.11 -9.28
CA GLY A 47 3.27 40.32 -9.67
C GLY A 47 2.43 40.21 -10.95
N SER A 48 2.42 39.03 -11.62
CA SER A 48 1.53 38.76 -12.76
C SER A 48 0.28 38.00 -12.35
N GLY A 49 -0.81 38.14 -13.10
CA GLY A 49 -2.01 37.34 -12.89
C GLY A 49 -1.74 35.87 -13.21
N ALA A 50 -2.01 34.97 -12.29
CA ALA A 50 -1.76 33.54 -12.43
C ALA A 50 -2.52 32.90 -13.60
N SER A 51 -3.67 33.44 -14.00
CA SER A 51 -4.41 33.03 -15.19
C SER A 51 -3.58 33.04 -16.47
N ARG A 52 -2.58 33.94 -16.57
CA ARG A 52 -1.68 34.07 -17.73
C ARG A 52 -0.70 32.90 -17.88
N LEU A 53 -0.55 32.08 -16.86
CA LEU A 53 0.27 30.87 -16.91
C LEU A 53 -0.37 29.77 -17.80
N PHE A 54 -1.68 29.86 -18.00
CA PHE A 54 -2.49 28.85 -18.67
C PHE A 54 -3.06 29.35 -20.00
N GLU A 55 -3.54 28.44 -20.85
CA GLU A 55 -4.38 28.80 -21.99
C GLU A 55 -5.64 29.54 -21.51
N PRO A 56 -6.23 30.43 -22.31
CA PRO A 56 -7.31 31.32 -21.85
C PRO A 56 -8.47 30.60 -21.17
N SER A 57 -8.93 29.46 -21.71
CA SER A 57 -10.02 28.67 -21.15
C SER A 57 -9.65 28.03 -19.80
N ASP A 58 -8.42 27.58 -19.66
CA ASP A 58 -7.93 26.89 -18.46
C ASP A 58 -7.52 27.91 -17.39
N GLY A 59 -7.06 29.10 -17.79
CA GLY A 59 -6.86 30.24 -16.88
C GLY A 59 -8.16 30.67 -16.19
N VAL A 60 -9.28 30.68 -16.92
CA VAL A 60 -10.60 30.97 -16.34
C VAL A 60 -10.99 29.88 -15.33
N LYS A 61 -10.81 28.59 -15.68
CA LYS A 61 -11.07 27.47 -14.76
C LYS A 61 -10.24 27.60 -13.49
N PHE A 62 -8.93 27.84 -13.62
CA PHE A 62 -8.02 28.02 -12.48
C PHE A 62 -8.52 29.09 -11.52
N VAL A 63 -8.83 30.29 -12.03
CA VAL A 63 -9.33 31.41 -11.21
C VAL A 63 -10.68 31.08 -10.57
N THR A 64 -11.56 30.35 -11.28
CA THR A 64 -12.85 29.93 -10.73
C THR A 64 -12.67 29.02 -9.53
N TYR A 65 -11.80 28.02 -9.64
CA TYR A 65 -11.50 27.13 -8.51
C TYR A 65 -10.81 27.87 -7.36
N ALA A 66 -9.85 28.75 -7.65
CA ALA A 66 -9.16 29.54 -6.64
C ALA A 66 -10.14 30.43 -5.84
N LYS A 67 -11.08 31.08 -6.51
CA LYS A 67 -12.09 31.94 -5.86
C LYS A 67 -13.15 31.15 -5.06
N ALA A 68 -13.43 29.92 -5.48
CA ALA A 68 -14.39 29.06 -4.79
C ALA A 68 -13.82 28.38 -3.54
N LEU A 69 -12.49 28.42 -3.34
CA LEU A 69 -11.81 27.70 -2.27
C LEU A 69 -11.97 28.41 -0.93
N GLY A 70 -12.63 27.74 0.01
CA GLY A 70 -12.76 28.18 1.40
C GLY A 70 -11.48 27.97 2.22
N GLU A 71 -11.39 28.60 3.38
CA GLU A 71 -10.27 28.47 4.32
C GLU A 71 -10.18 27.01 4.82
N GLY A 72 -9.00 26.41 4.75
CA GLY A 72 -8.74 25.00 5.06
C GLY A 72 -9.05 24.02 3.94
N GLU A 73 -9.61 24.47 2.83
CA GLU A 73 -9.98 23.62 1.70
C GLU A 73 -8.83 23.38 0.73
N ARG A 74 -8.98 22.30 -0.06
CA ARG A 74 -8.08 21.93 -1.15
C ARG A 74 -8.87 21.63 -2.41
N ALA A 75 -8.29 21.98 -3.58
CA ALA A 75 -8.79 21.61 -4.89
C ALA A 75 -7.67 21.03 -5.75
N GLY A 76 -7.99 20.02 -6.52
CA GLY A 76 -7.05 19.40 -7.45
C GLY A 76 -6.67 17.96 -7.10
N PRO A 77 -5.79 17.32 -7.91
CA PRO A 77 -5.08 17.95 -9.05
C PRO A 77 -6.00 18.25 -10.24
N LEU A 78 -6.03 19.51 -10.64
CA LEU A 78 -6.72 19.99 -11.84
C LEU A 78 -5.81 19.82 -13.04
N ARG A 79 -6.26 19.22 -14.12
CA ARG A 79 -5.52 19.17 -15.37
C ARG A 79 -5.80 20.44 -16.17
N LEU A 80 -4.76 21.21 -16.40
CA LEU A 80 -4.83 22.47 -17.12
C LEU A 80 -3.72 22.50 -18.17
N LYS A 81 -3.90 23.30 -19.21
CA LYS A 81 -2.87 23.56 -20.21
C LYS A 81 -2.20 24.89 -19.96
N LEU A 82 -0.87 24.86 -19.92
CA LEU A 82 -0.06 26.10 -19.91
C LEU A 82 -0.23 26.88 -21.21
N ALA A 83 0.04 28.18 -21.17
CA ALA A 83 0.04 29.08 -22.33
C ALA A 83 0.94 28.61 -23.51
N GLY A 84 1.77 27.61 -23.31
CA GLY A 84 2.57 26.93 -24.33
C GLY A 84 2.03 25.58 -24.79
N GLY A 85 0.77 25.25 -24.48
CA GLY A 85 0.08 24.02 -24.93
C GLY A 85 0.45 22.76 -24.17
N ARG A 86 1.29 22.82 -23.11
CA ARG A 86 1.66 21.66 -22.31
C ARG A 86 0.63 21.37 -21.21
N ASP A 87 0.28 20.11 -21.05
CA ASP A 87 -0.57 19.66 -19.96
C ASP A 87 0.19 19.69 -18.63
N VAL A 88 -0.46 20.16 -17.58
CA VAL A 88 0.04 20.20 -16.20
C VAL A 88 -1.06 19.81 -15.22
N ALA A 89 -0.65 19.30 -14.06
CA ALA A 89 -1.55 19.07 -12.93
C ALA A 89 -1.32 20.18 -11.90
N VAL A 90 -2.40 20.84 -11.48
CA VAL A 90 -2.37 21.96 -10.54
C VAL A 90 -3.21 21.61 -9.32
N SER A 91 -2.65 21.73 -8.14
CA SER A 91 -3.40 21.62 -6.88
C SER A 91 -3.35 22.96 -6.14
N LEU A 92 -4.47 23.32 -5.52
CA LEU A 92 -4.64 24.54 -4.74
C LEU A 92 -4.95 24.19 -3.28
N CYS A 93 -4.44 24.96 -2.35
CA CYS A 93 -4.71 24.81 -0.92
C CYS A 93 -4.78 26.19 -0.25
N HIS A 94 -5.87 26.46 0.44
CA HIS A 94 -6.03 27.67 1.25
C HIS A 94 -5.74 27.32 2.72
N LEU A 95 -4.51 27.60 3.17
CA LEU A 95 -4.09 27.31 4.54
C LEU A 95 -4.50 28.44 5.48
N PRO A 96 -5.11 28.16 6.66
CA PRO A 96 -5.48 29.18 7.64
C PRO A 96 -4.33 30.09 8.09
N GLN A 97 -3.09 29.55 8.07
CA GLN A 97 -1.89 30.29 8.48
C GLN A 97 -1.32 31.23 7.40
N ASN A 98 -1.76 31.11 6.15
CA ASN A 98 -1.29 31.93 5.02
C ASN A 98 -2.15 33.19 4.79
N GLY A 99 -3.03 33.53 5.71
CA GLY A 99 -3.96 34.65 5.56
C GLY A 99 -4.89 34.46 4.37
N ALA A 100 -4.89 35.43 3.45
CA ALA A 100 -5.75 35.38 2.27
C ALA A 100 -5.14 34.66 1.05
N ASN A 101 -3.90 34.20 1.14
CA ASN A 101 -3.16 33.63 0.02
C ASN A 101 -3.48 32.14 -0.17
N ILE A 102 -3.54 31.72 -1.43
CA ILE A 102 -3.74 30.34 -1.84
C ILE A 102 -2.42 29.77 -2.33
N SER A 103 -1.96 28.71 -1.70
CA SER A 103 -0.77 27.97 -2.11
C SER A 103 -1.12 27.04 -3.28
N CYS A 104 -0.34 27.10 -4.35
CA CYS A 104 -0.53 26.35 -5.58
C CYS A 104 0.69 25.51 -5.89
N THR A 105 0.47 24.26 -6.27
CA THR A 105 1.52 23.37 -6.79
C THR A 105 1.24 23.05 -8.24
N LEU A 106 2.29 23.03 -9.07
CA LEU A 106 2.23 22.65 -10.47
C LEU A 106 3.22 21.51 -10.70
N THR A 107 2.72 20.40 -11.25
CA THR A 107 3.51 19.21 -11.54
C THR A 107 3.37 18.82 -13.00
N ARG A 108 4.42 18.22 -13.56
CA ARG A 108 4.25 17.48 -14.82
C ARG A 108 3.23 16.37 -14.57
N PRO A 109 2.25 16.20 -15.46
CA PRO A 109 1.51 14.96 -15.44
C PRO A 109 2.55 13.87 -15.61
N GLY A 110 2.70 13.00 -14.62
CA GLY A 110 3.52 11.79 -14.71
C GLY A 110 3.19 11.04 -15.99
N PRO A 111 4.04 10.13 -16.50
CA PRO A 111 3.78 9.38 -17.71
C PRO A 111 2.34 8.92 -17.60
N ARG A 112 1.50 9.38 -18.52
CA ARG A 112 0.06 9.25 -18.50
C ARG A 112 -0.33 7.96 -17.79
N GLN A 113 -0.69 8.00 -16.51
CA GLN A 113 -1.85 7.23 -16.11
C GLN A 113 -2.97 7.88 -16.93
N SER A 114 -3.06 7.40 -18.16
CA SER A 114 -4.17 7.70 -19.00
C SER A 114 -5.40 7.26 -18.20
N PHE A 115 -6.23 8.20 -17.77
CA PHE A 115 -7.66 7.97 -17.82
C PHE A 115 -8.01 7.94 -19.32
N GLY A 116 -7.18 7.30 -20.11
CA GLY A 116 -7.33 6.87 -21.44
C GLY A 116 -7.75 5.44 -21.36
N ALA A 117 -8.72 5.04 -22.12
CA ALA A 117 -9.40 3.76 -22.25
C ALA A 117 -9.15 2.77 -21.10
N PRO A 118 -10.17 2.30 -20.39
CA PRO A 118 -10.00 1.43 -19.23
C PRO A 118 -9.04 0.29 -19.60
N ARG A 119 -8.09 -0.04 -18.69
CA ARG A 119 -7.21 -1.18 -18.92
C ARG A 119 -8.06 -2.39 -19.22
N MET A 120 -7.91 -2.94 -20.41
CA MET A 120 -8.69 -4.09 -20.86
C MET A 120 -8.05 -5.38 -20.34
N ASP A 121 -8.88 -6.30 -19.86
CA ASP A 121 -8.45 -7.68 -19.61
C ASP A 121 -8.23 -8.37 -20.95
N ALA A 122 -7.00 -8.76 -21.23
CA ALA A 122 -6.58 -9.29 -22.53
C ALA A 122 -7.28 -10.62 -22.90
N ARG A 123 -7.77 -11.38 -21.91
CA ARG A 123 -8.40 -12.69 -22.13
C ARG A 123 -9.90 -12.57 -22.41
N THR A 124 -10.58 -11.65 -21.74
CA THR A 124 -12.05 -11.46 -21.90
C THR A 124 -12.39 -10.35 -22.87
N GLY A 125 -11.48 -9.39 -23.11
CA GLY A 125 -11.75 -8.18 -23.86
C GLY A 125 -12.63 -7.16 -23.11
N LEU A 126 -12.92 -7.40 -21.84
CA LEU A 126 -13.66 -6.47 -20.97
C LEU A 126 -12.72 -5.48 -20.29
N PRO A 127 -13.19 -4.30 -19.86
CA PRO A 127 -12.49 -3.47 -18.90
C PRO A 127 -12.09 -4.26 -17.66
N ALA A 128 -10.86 -4.03 -17.16
CA ALA A 128 -10.43 -4.54 -15.88
C ALA A 128 -11.21 -3.86 -14.74
N LYS A 129 -11.08 -4.38 -13.52
CA LYS A 129 -11.81 -3.93 -12.33
C LYS A 129 -11.83 -2.41 -12.15
N ASP A 130 -10.69 -1.73 -12.29
CA ASP A 130 -10.62 -0.27 -12.13
C ASP A 130 -11.46 0.48 -13.18
N GLY A 131 -11.48 0.00 -14.41
CA GLY A 131 -12.33 0.56 -15.48
C GLY A 131 -13.82 0.35 -15.22
N PHE A 132 -14.20 -0.82 -14.70
CA PHE A 132 -15.57 -1.10 -14.29
C PHE A 132 -16.01 -0.22 -13.11
N LEU A 133 -15.18 -0.10 -12.07
CA LEU A 133 -15.44 0.76 -10.89
C LEU A 133 -15.64 2.23 -11.31
N ALA A 134 -14.77 2.72 -12.20
CA ALA A 134 -14.90 4.08 -12.72
C ALA A 134 -16.21 4.29 -13.47
N ALA A 135 -16.60 3.36 -14.34
CA ALA A 135 -17.86 3.41 -15.07
C ALA A 135 -19.07 3.39 -14.11
N ALA A 136 -19.11 2.46 -13.16
CA ALA A 136 -20.20 2.35 -12.19
C ALA A 136 -20.32 3.58 -11.28
N SER A 137 -19.19 4.16 -10.85
CA SER A 137 -19.19 5.33 -9.96
C SER A 137 -19.66 6.63 -10.64
N THR A 138 -19.52 6.73 -11.97
CA THR A 138 -19.95 7.91 -12.75
C THR A 138 -21.41 7.84 -13.18
N MET A 139 -22.05 6.66 -13.08
CA MET A 139 -23.46 6.47 -13.43
C MET A 139 -24.36 7.01 -12.30
N ALA A 140 -24.73 8.29 -12.40
CA ALA A 140 -25.69 8.95 -11.49
C ALA A 140 -27.12 8.92 -12.00
N ALA A 141 -27.39 8.18 -13.09
CA ALA A 141 -28.71 8.19 -13.73
C ALA A 141 -29.73 7.40 -12.90
N ASP A 142 -30.91 7.99 -12.70
CA ASP A 142 -32.06 7.27 -12.16
C ASP A 142 -32.34 6.03 -13.00
N GLY A 143 -32.46 4.89 -12.33
CA GLY A 143 -32.78 3.61 -12.97
C GLY A 143 -31.60 2.82 -13.53
N ALA A 144 -30.33 3.19 -13.21
CA ALA A 144 -29.18 2.34 -13.49
C ALA A 144 -28.93 1.32 -12.38
N ALA A 145 -28.56 0.10 -12.76
CA ALA A 145 -28.20 -0.95 -11.83
C ALA A 145 -26.93 -1.68 -12.27
N MET A 146 -26.21 -2.22 -11.31
CA MET A 146 -25.03 -3.05 -11.48
C MET A 146 -25.38 -4.49 -11.17
N THR A 147 -25.17 -5.38 -12.14
CA THR A 147 -25.29 -6.83 -11.95
C THR A 147 -23.89 -7.41 -11.82
N LEU A 148 -23.65 -8.13 -10.72
CA LEU A 148 -22.41 -8.86 -10.49
C LEU A 148 -22.69 -10.36 -10.59
N VAL A 149 -21.82 -11.11 -11.23
CA VAL A 149 -21.91 -12.58 -11.35
C VAL A 149 -20.58 -13.22 -10.93
N ASN A 150 -20.67 -14.26 -10.12
CA ASN A 150 -19.54 -15.11 -9.75
C ASN A 150 -19.70 -16.51 -10.34
N VAL A 151 -18.61 -17.07 -10.88
CA VAL A 151 -18.55 -18.37 -11.56
C VAL A 151 -17.50 -19.25 -10.87
N PRO A 152 -17.82 -19.85 -9.71
CA PRO A 152 -16.88 -20.65 -8.94
C PRO A 152 -16.29 -21.80 -9.75
N GLY A 153 -14.98 -21.98 -9.67
CA GLY A 153 -14.26 -23.04 -10.39
C GLY A 153 -13.86 -22.67 -11.83
N LEU A 154 -14.22 -21.48 -12.34
CA LEU A 154 -13.82 -21.04 -13.67
C LEU A 154 -12.30 -20.97 -13.82
N LYS A 155 -11.59 -20.48 -12.81
CA LYS A 155 -10.13 -20.40 -12.80
C LYS A 155 -9.49 -21.80 -12.95
N LYS A 156 -10.00 -22.76 -12.19
CA LYS A 156 -9.52 -24.15 -12.24
C LYS A 156 -9.84 -24.78 -13.59
N ALA A 157 -11.08 -24.66 -14.08
CA ALA A 157 -11.48 -25.17 -15.38
C ALA A 157 -10.62 -24.61 -16.51
N CYS A 158 -10.33 -23.30 -16.50
CA CYS A 158 -9.44 -22.67 -17.48
C CYS A 158 -7.97 -23.15 -17.37
N ALA A 159 -7.51 -23.58 -16.20
CA ALA A 159 -6.16 -24.11 -16.04
C ALA A 159 -6.03 -25.55 -16.55
N GLU A 160 -7.12 -26.31 -16.60
CA GLU A 160 -7.20 -27.68 -17.10
C GLU A 160 -7.38 -27.74 -18.63
N LEU A 161 -7.81 -26.64 -19.28
CA LEU A 161 -7.99 -26.53 -20.72
C LEU A 161 -6.69 -26.11 -21.42
N PRO A 162 -6.51 -26.51 -22.71
CA PRO A 162 -5.49 -25.90 -23.56
C PRO A 162 -5.65 -24.37 -23.58
N ARG A 163 -4.54 -23.65 -23.54
CA ARG A 163 -4.56 -22.17 -23.42
C ARG A 163 -5.46 -21.48 -24.47
N ARG A 164 -5.42 -21.97 -25.73
CA ARG A 164 -6.25 -21.45 -26.81
C ARG A 164 -7.76 -21.58 -26.51
N ASP A 165 -8.17 -22.72 -25.98
CA ASP A 165 -9.58 -23.01 -25.70
C ASP A 165 -10.05 -22.24 -24.46
N ALA A 166 -9.21 -22.13 -23.42
CA ALA A 166 -9.46 -21.29 -22.27
C ALA A 166 -9.60 -19.80 -22.62
N ASP A 167 -8.75 -19.29 -23.52
CA ASP A 167 -8.83 -17.90 -23.98
C ASP A 167 -10.08 -17.66 -24.86
N ALA A 168 -10.45 -18.60 -25.69
CA ALA A 168 -11.67 -18.55 -26.48
C ALA A 168 -12.92 -18.53 -25.58
N LEU A 169 -12.98 -19.42 -24.58
CA LEU A 169 -14.07 -19.47 -23.60
C LEU A 169 -14.22 -18.15 -22.84
N LEU A 170 -13.11 -17.60 -22.31
CA LEU A 170 -13.15 -16.34 -21.59
C LEU A 170 -13.57 -15.17 -22.47
N LYS A 171 -13.20 -15.18 -23.75
CA LYS A 171 -13.62 -14.17 -24.71
C LYS A 171 -15.12 -14.25 -25.02
N GLU A 172 -15.69 -15.46 -25.13
CA GLU A 172 -17.15 -15.65 -25.31
C GLU A 172 -17.90 -15.20 -24.04
N ILE A 173 -17.42 -15.51 -22.83
CA ILE A 173 -17.98 -14.98 -21.58
C ILE A 173 -17.92 -13.45 -21.58
N GLY A 174 -16.78 -12.87 -21.97
CA GLY A 174 -16.62 -11.43 -22.05
C GLY A 174 -17.62 -10.76 -22.99
N ALA A 175 -17.88 -11.36 -24.15
CA ALA A 175 -18.88 -10.87 -25.12
C ALA A 175 -20.29 -10.84 -24.51
N VAL A 176 -20.70 -11.94 -23.86
CA VAL A 176 -22.01 -12.05 -23.22
C VAL A 176 -22.19 -11.04 -22.09
N VAL A 177 -21.15 -10.85 -21.25
CA VAL A 177 -21.18 -9.85 -20.17
C VAL A 177 -21.21 -8.42 -20.75
N GLY A 178 -20.48 -8.17 -21.84
CA GLY A 178 -20.49 -6.88 -22.54
C GLY A 178 -21.86 -6.54 -23.14
N GLU A 179 -22.55 -7.51 -23.76
CA GLU A 179 -23.90 -7.35 -24.28
C GLU A 179 -24.93 -7.07 -23.17
N ALA A 180 -24.78 -7.72 -22.03
CA ALA A 180 -25.64 -7.53 -20.87
C ALA A 180 -25.41 -6.18 -20.16
N GLY A 181 -24.25 -5.56 -20.34
CA GLY A 181 -23.89 -4.28 -19.75
C GLY A 181 -23.73 -3.15 -20.76
N PRO A 182 -24.81 -2.68 -21.43
CA PRO A 182 -24.70 -1.65 -22.46
C PRO A 182 -24.18 -0.30 -21.95
N LYS A 183 -24.27 -0.04 -20.64
CA LYS A 183 -23.73 1.17 -19.99
C LYS A 183 -22.32 0.95 -19.45
N GLY A 184 -21.88 -0.28 -19.30
CA GLY A 184 -20.54 -0.65 -18.85
C GLY A 184 -20.47 -2.11 -18.45
N ALA A 185 -19.33 -2.73 -18.68
CA ALA A 185 -19.07 -4.10 -18.27
C ALA A 185 -17.61 -4.24 -17.83
N GLY A 186 -17.28 -5.28 -17.06
CA GLY A 186 -15.91 -5.48 -16.62
C GLY A 186 -15.65 -6.85 -16.01
N ARG A 187 -14.38 -7.25 -16.01
CA ARG A 187 -13.90 -8.38 -15.23
C ARG A 187 -13.44 -7.84 -13.87
N VAL A 188 -14.17 -8.19 -12.80
CA VAL A 188 -13.95 -7.63 -11.46
C VAL A 188 -13.14 -8.55 -10.54
N GLY A 189 -12.94 -9.80 -10.97
CA GLY A 189 -12.11 -10.80 -10.27
C GLY A 189 -11.71 -11.95 -11.19
N ASP A 190 -10.98 -12.94 -10.67
CA ASP A 190 -10.56 -14.11 -11.45
C ASP A 190 -11.77 -14.91 -11.98
N GLU A 191 -12.83 -14.98 -11.19
CA GLU A 191 -14.05 -15.74 -11.44
C GLU A 191 -15.31 -14.83 -11.40
N SER A 192 -15.14 -13.49 -11.36
CA SER A 192 -16.23 -12.54 -11.16
C SER A 192 -16.29 -11.51 -12.27
N PHE A 193 -17.52 -11.19 -12.71
CA PHE A 193 -17.79 -10.24 -13.77
C PHE A 193 -18.89 -9.26 -13.33
N GLY A 194 -18.90 -8.08 -13.94
CA GLY A 194 -19.92 -7.07 -13.69
C GLY A 194 -20.47 -6.48 -14.99
N ALA A 195 -21.75 -6.16 -14.98
CA ALA A 195 -22.45 -5.48 -16.07
C ALA A 195 -23.30 -4.33 -15.51
N ILE A 196 -23.37 -3.21 -16.22
CA ILE A 196 -24.16 -2.03 -15.86
C ILE A 196 -25.24 -1.83 -16.92
N GLY A 197 -26.48 -1.83 -16.49
CA GLY A 197 -27.66 -1.66 -17.37
C GLY A 197 -28.74 -0.86 -16.68
N ASP A 198 -29.95 -0.91 -17.24
CA ASP A 198 -31.15 -0.34 -16.64
C ASP A 198 -31.77 -1.31 -15.62
N GLU A 199 -32.29 -0.78 -14.52
CA GLU A 199 -32.85 -1.56 -13.40
C GLU A 199 -34.02 -2.48 -13.83
N GLY A 200 -34.75 -2.10 -14.88
CA GLY A 200 -35.84 -2.88 -15.44
C GLY A 200 -35.44 -3.95 -16.46
N GLN A 201 -34.21 -3.94 -16.96
CA GLN A 201 -33.68 -4.93 -17.88
C GLN A 201 -32.73 -5.86 -17.13
N LYS A 202 -33.22 -7.00 -16.63
CA LYS A 202 -32.41 -8.05 -15.98
C LYS A 202 -31.99 -9.09 -17.02
N PRO A 203 -30.86 -8.98 -17.70
CA PRO A 203 -30.28 -10.15 -18.33
C PRO A 203 -29.83 -11.10 -17.20
N CYS A 204 -30.33 -12.33 -17.22
CA CYS A 204 -29.82 -13.36 -16.30
C CYS A 204 -28.41 -13.75 -16.77
N LEU A 205 -27.38 -13.08 -16.21
CA LEU A 205 -25.98 -13.35 -16.54
C LEU A 205 -25.60 -14.79 -16.25
N VAL A 206 -26.13 -15.36 -15.16
CA VAL A 206 -25.91 -16.77 -14.80
C VAL A 206 -26.36 -17.69 -15.93
N GLU A 207 -27.58 -17.51 -16.48
CA GLU A 207 -28.08 -18.33 -17.59
C GLU A 207 -27.26 -18.15 -18.87
N CYS A 208 -26.88 -16.91 -19.16
CA CYS A 208 -26.12 -16.61 -20.35
C CYS A 208 -24.71 -17.22 -20.30
N ILE A 209 -24.02 -17.09 -19.17
CA ILE A 209 -22.71 -17.68 -18.97
C ILE A 209 -22.81 -19.22 -18.92
N ALA A 210 -23.85 -19.79 -18.29
CA ALA A 210 -24.08 -21.23 -18.28
C ALA A 210 -24.22 -21.82 -19.69
N LYS A 211 -24.90 -21.11 -20.62
CA LYS A 211 -24.98 -21.52 -22.03
C LYS A 211 -23.60 -21.54 -22.71
N VAL A 212 -22.76 -20.55 -22.45
CA VAL A 212 -21.38 -20.48 -22.98
C VAL A 212 -20.55 -21.65 -22.43
N LEU A 213 -20.59 -21.87 -21.12
CA LEU A 213 -19.88 -22.99 -20.47
C LEU A 213 -20.30 -24.35 -21.03
N LYS A 214 -21.62 -24.58 -21.15
CA LYS A 214 -22.17 -25.83 -21.72
C LYS A 214 -21.74 -26.05 -23.17
N LYS A 215 -21.70 -25.00 -24.00
CA LYS A 215 -21.17 -25.06 -25.36
C LYS A 215 -19.69 -25.46 -25.39
N GLY A 216 -18.92 -25.00 -24.40
CA GLY A 216 -17.52 -25.40 -24.19
C GLY A 216 -17.33 -26.74 -23.50
N GLY A 217 -18.41 -27.52 -23.29
CA GLY A 217 -18.34 -28.83 -22.62
C GLY A 217 -18.15 -28.78 -21.10
N LEU A 218 -18.34 -27.62 -20.48
CA LEU A 218 -18.13 -27.41 -19.05
C LEU A 218 -19.48 -27.25 -18.32
N VAL A 219 -19.55 -27.82 -17.11
CA VAL A 219 -20.66 -27.61 -16.18
C VAL A 219 -20.07 -27.13 -14.86
N LEU A 220 -20.27 -25.86 -14.52
CA LEU A 220 -19.87 -25.28 -13.25
C LEU A 220 -21.12 -25.01 -12.41
N ASN A 221 -21.08 -25.41 -11.15
CA ASN A 221 -22.19 -25.25 -10.20
C ASN A 221 -21.89 -24.12 -9.22
N GLY A 222 -22.94 -23.60 -8.58
CA GLY A 222 -22.80 -22.57 -7.54
C GLY A 222 -22.56 -21.16 -8.05
N MET A 223 -22.91 -20.88 -9.32
CA MET A 223 -22.93 -19.50 -9.82
C MET A 223 -23.93 -18.67 -9.03
N ALA A 224 -23.53 -17.46 -8.66
CA ALA A 224 -24.35 -16.49 -7.95
C ALA A 224 -24.41 -15.18 -8.73
N GLU A 225 -25.58 -14.53 -8.69
CA GLU A 225 -25.81 -13.22 -9.31
C GLU A 225 -26.43 -12.28 -8.27
N THR A 226 -25.96 -11.04 -8.24
CA THR A 226 -26.47 -9.99 -7.38
C THR A 226 -26.70 -8.73 -8.19
N LEU A 227 -27.88 -8.11 -7.99
CA LEU A 227 -28.25 -6.83 -8.57
C LEU A 227 -28.18 -5.76 -7.48
N VAL A 228 -27.49 -4.65 -7.77
CA VAL A 228 -27.40 -3.50 -6.87
C VAL A 228 -27.81 -2.25 -7.64
N SER A 229 -28.81 -1.53 -7.16
CA SER A 229 -29.22 -0.24 -7.72
C SER A 229 -28.09 0.77 -7.53
N LEU A 230 -27.76 1.52 -8.60
CA LEU A 230 -26.78 2.60 -8.56
C LEU A 230 -27.37 3.92 -8.05
N LYS A 231 -28.60 3.91 -7.54
CA LYS A 231 -29.25 5.05 -6.88
C LYS A 231 -28.55 5.38 -5.56
N GLY A 232 -28.63 6.63 -5.18
CA GLY A 232 -28.15 7.12 -3.89
C GLY A 232 -27.71 8.58 -3.96
N ASP A 233 -28.07 9.33 -2.92
CA ASP A 233 -27.61 10.71 -2.75
C ASP A 233 -26.21 10.72 -2.13
N LEU A 234 -25.23 10.32 -2.92
CA LEU A 234 -23.83 10.19 -2.54
C LEU A 234 -22.96 11.12 -3.38
N SER A 235 -21.99 11.76 -2.76
CA SER A 235 -20.94 12.48 -3.48
C SER A 235 -20.17 11.51 -4.40
N PRO A 236 -19.48 12.00 -5.45
CA PRO A 236 -18.71 11.14 -6.36
C PRO A 236 -17.69 10.24 -5.65
N GLY A 237 -17.03 10.76 -4.59
CA GLY A 237 -16.08 9.98 -3.79
C GLY A 237 -16.76 8.87 -2.97
N GLN A 238 -17.87 9.17 -2.31
CA GLN A 238 -18.64 8.20 -1.55
C GLN A 238 -19.21 7.10 -2.46
N ARG A 239 -19.69 7.47 -3.63
CA ARG A 239 -20.19 6.53 -4.65
C ARG A 239 -19.10 5.56 -5.11
N LEU A 240 -17.89 6.05 -5.41
CA LEU A 240 -16.77 5.20 -5.78
C LEU A 240 -16.41 4.21 -4.65
N LEU A 241 -16.42 4.67 -3.40
CA LEU A 241 -16.16 3.82 -2.23
C LEU A 241 -17.24 2.76 -2.05
N ALA A 242 -18.52 3.13 -2.19
CA ALA A 242 -19.64 2.19 -2.08
C ALA A 242 -19.59 1.12 -3.19
N VAL A 243 -19.38 1.52 -4.46
CA VAL A 243 -19.25 0.60 -5.58
C VAL A 243 -18.06 -0.35 -5.35
N ARG A 244 -16.90 0.17 -4.94
CA ARG A 244 -15.73 -0.66 -4.64
C ARG A 244 -16.03 -1.66 -3.54
N HIS A 245 -16.65 -1.22 -2.45
CA HIS A 245 -17.01 -2.09 -1.33
C HIS A 245 -17.91 -3.25 -1.76
N VAL A 246 -18.97 -2.97 -2.54
CA VAL A 246 -19.87 -3.99 -3.08
C VAL A 246 -19.12 -5.00 -3.96
N VAL A 247 -18.30 -4.50 -4.89
CA VAL A 247 -17.55 -5.34 -5.82
C VAL A 247 -16.51 -6.22 -5.08
N ASP A 248 -15.82 -5.65 -4.09
CA ASP A 248 -14.82 -6.38 -3.30
C ASP A 248 -15.45 -7.49 -2.47
N ARG A 249 -16.54 -7.21 -1.76
CA ARG A 249 -17.29 -8.20 -0.99
C ARG A 249 -17.84 -9.31 -1.87
N PHE A 250 -18.43 -8.96 -3.01
CA PHE A 250 -18.94 -9.93 -3.95
C PHE A 250 -17.83 -10.85 -4.48
N SER A 251 -16.70 -10.28 -4.87
CA SER A 251 -15.55 -11.02 -5.39
C SER A 251 -14.90 -11.94 -4.34
N ALA A 252 -15.00 -11.56 -3.05
CA ALA A 252 -14.52 -12.38 -1.92
C ALA A 252 -15.50 -13.50 -1.53
N GLY A 253 -16.66 -13.60 -2.19
CA GLY A 253 -17.67 -14.62 -1.86
C GLY A 253 -18.39 -14.39 -0.54
N THR A 254 -18.36 -13.16 -0.02
CA THR A 254 -19.00 -12.81 1.25
C THR A 254 -20.52 -12.78 1.08
N THR A 255 -21.24 -13.52 1.91
CA THR A 255 -22.71 -13.50 1.99
C THR A 255 -23.19 -12.11 2.46
N GLY A 256 -24.33 -11.66 1.96
CA GLY A 256 -24.94 -10.37 2.38
C GLY A 256 -24.72 -9.19 1.42
N VAL A 257 -24.05 -9.39 0.27
CA VAL A 257 -23.97 -8.36 -0.77
C VAL A 257 -25.34 -8.10 -1.42
N GLY A 258 -26.22 -9.11 -1.39
CA GLY A 258 -27.62 -9.00 -1.88
C GLY A 258 -28.56 -8.25 -0.95
N ASP A 259 -28.14 -7.92 0.28
CA ASP A 259 -28.95 -7.21 1.27
C ASP A 259 -28.89 -5.68 1.10
N CYS A 260 -28.01 -5.16 0.21
CA CYS A 260 -27.93 -3.75 -0.10
C CYS A 260 -28.85 -3.43 -1.29
N GLU A 261 -29.99 -2.78 -1.04
CA GLU A 261 -30.95 -2.39 -2.07
C GLU A 261 -30.38 -1.35 -3.03
N ASP A 262 -29.52 -0.45 -2.51
CA ASP A 262 -28.89 0.63 -3.29
C ASP A 262 -27.48 1.00 -2.76
N LEU A 263 -26.83 1.96 -3.45
CA LEU A 263 -25.50 2.42 -3.07
C LEU A 263 -25.45 3.18 -1.74
N SER A 264 -26.54 3.84 -1.33
CA SER A 264 -26.59 4.54 -0.04
C SER A 264 -26.54 3.54 1.11
N ALA A 265 -27.35 2.48 1.04
CA ALA A 265 -27.33 1.37 1.99
C ALA A 265 -25.96 0.66 2.02
N ALA A 266 -25.33 0.46 0.85
CA ALA A 266 -24.00 -0.12 0.77
C ALA A 266 -22.92 0.78 1.41
N PHE A 267 -23.02 2.09 1.24
CA PHE A 267 -22.10 3.06 1.87
C PHE A 267 -22.27 3.09 3.37
N GLU A 268 -23.51 3.12 3.87
CA GLU A 268 -23.79 3.08 5.32
C GLU A 268 -23.29 1.78 5.96
N ALA A 269 -23.50 0.65 5.30
CA ALA A 269 -22.97 -0.65 5.75
C ALA A 269 -21.44 -0.63 5.82
N MET A 270 -20.75 -0.10 4.80
CA MET A 270 -19.30 0.06 4.76
C MET A 270 -18.80 0.95 5.91
N VAL A 271 -19.46 2.07 6.17
CA VAL A 271 -19.09 2.97 7.26
C VAL A 271 -19.28 2.28 8.60
N GLY A 272 -20.42 1.60 8.81
CA GLY A 272 -20.68 0.83 10.02
C GLY A 272 -19.65 -0.28 10.27
N GLU A 273 -19.29 -1.05 9.25
CA GLU A 273 -18.26 -2.08 9.32
C GLU A 273 -16.88 -1.49 9.64
N THR A 274 -16.53 -0.36 9.00
CA THR A 274 -15.27 0.33 9.27
C THR A 274 -15.20 0.83 10.70
N GLN A 275 -16.28 1.42 11.22
CA GLN A 275 -16.37 1.87 12.61
C GLN A 275 -16.28 0.71 13.61
N ALA A 276 -17.00 -0.39 13.34
CA ALA A 276 -16.95 -1.59 14.20
C ALA A 276 -15.54 -2.20 14.22
N ARG A 277 -14.88 -2.27 13.04
CA ARG A 277 -13.51 -2.76 12.93
C ARG A 277 -12.52 -1.84 13.66
N ALA A 278 -12.69 -0.52 13.56
CA ALA A 278 -11.85 0.45 14.25
C ALA A 278 -12.00 0.32 15.78
N LEU A 279 -13.23 0.19 16.28
CA LEU A 279 -13.49 -0.01 17.70
C LEU A 279 -12.92 -1.34 18.22
N ALA A 280 -13.13 -2.42 17.48
CA ALA A 280 -12.58 -3.74 17.82
C ALA A 280 -11.05 -3.72 17.89
N LEU A 281 -10.39 -3.07 16.92
CA LEU A 281 -8.95 -2.94 16.92
C LEU A 281 -8.44 -2.07 18.07
N THR A 282 -9.10 -0.94 18.35
CA THR A 282 -8.77 -0.08 19.50
C THR A 282 -8.86 -0.84 20.82
N ASN A 283 -9.92 -1.63 21.02
CA ASN A 283 -10.07 -2.47 22.20
C ASN A 283 -9.00 -3.56 22.26
N THR A 284 -8.70 -4.23 21.14
CA THR A 284 -7.64 -5.24 21.04
C THR A 284 -6.27 -4.67 21.44
N VAL A 285 -5.98 -3.44 21.04
CA VAL A 285 -4.74 -2.73 21.42
C VAL A 285 -4.75 -2.38 22.91
N ALA A 286 -5.83 -1.79 23.40
CA ALA A 286 -5.96 -1.37 24.81
C ALA A 286 -5.88 -2.55 25.78
N ASP A 287 -6.52 -3.67 25.46
CA ASP A 287 -6.53 -4.88 26.29
C ASP A 287 -5.29 -5.78 26.08
N GLY A 288 -4.46 -5.48 25.08
CA GLY A 288 -3.35 -6.32 24.67
C GLY A 288 -3.79 -7.71 24.17
N SER A 289 -5.00 -7.82 23.62
CA SER A 289 -5.62 -9.09 23.17
C SER A 289 -5.08 -9.58 21.83
N PHE A 290 -3.77 -9.53 21.65
CA PHE A 290 -3.03 -10.09 20.54
C PHE A 290 -1.90 -11.00 21.05
N SER A 291 -1.38 -11.86 20.21
CA SER A 291 -0.29 -12.78 20.53
C SER A 291 0.90 -12.58 19.57
N PHE A 292 1.97 -13.34 19.79
CA PHE A 292 3.11 -13.36 18.88
C PHE A 292 3.35 -14.75 18.31
N ALA A 293 3.75 -14.77 17.05
CA ALA A 293 4.49 -15.87 16.48
C ALA A 293 5.95 -15.44 16.33
N TYR A 294 6.87 -16.31 16.73
CA TYR A 294 8.29 -16.01 16.73
C TYR A 294 8.95 -16.68 15.53
N GLN A 295 9.61 -15.90 14.69
CA GLN A 295 10.36 -16.42 13.55
C GLN A 295 11.86 -16.34 13.83
N PRO A 296 12.62 -17.44 13.68
CA PRO A 296 14.03 -17.45 13.96
C PRO A 296 14.84 -16.69 12.91
N VAL A 297 15.76 -15.87 13.37
CA VAL A 297 16.86 -15.26 12.60
C VAL A 297 18.14 -15.98 13.00
N VAL A 298 18.84 -16.56 12.04
CA VAL A 298 19.98 -17.43 12.28
C VAL A 298 21.26 -16.90 11.64
N ASP A 299 22.38 -17.17 12.27
CA ASP A 299 23.70 -17.01 11.65
C ASP A 299 23.83 -17.97 10.46
N LEU A 300 24.12 -17.44 9.29
CA LEU A 300 24.17 -18.25 8.07
C LEU A 300 25.38 -19.17 8.03
N THR A 301 26.47 -18.82 8.70
CA THR A 301 27.71 -19.61 8.74
C THR A 301 27.65 -20.71 9.79
N GLY A 302 27.34 -20.33 11.04
CA GLY A 302 27.26 -21.27 12.16
C GLY A 302 25.94 -21.99 12.30
N SER A 303 24.90 -21.56 11.59
CA SER A 303 23.51 -22.05 11.74
C SER A 303 23.03 -22.01 13.19
N THR A 304 23.50 -21.06 13.98
CA THR A 304 23.08 -20.81 15.35
C THR A 304 21.96 -19.77 15.39
N LEU A 305 21.07 -19.89 16.39
CA LEU A 305 20.02 -18.90 16.60
C LEU A 305 20.64 -17.58 17.06
N SER A 306 20.42 -16.49 16.33
CA SER A 306 20.79 -15.14 16.73
C SER A 306 19.72 -14.54 17.63
N HIS A 307 18.50 -14.44 17.13
CA HIS A 307 17.32 -13.93 17.83
C HIS A 307 16.05 -14.42 17.13
N CYS A 308 14.89 -14.04 17.64
CA CYS A 308 13.62 -14.27 16.98
C CYS A 308 12.91 -12.95 16.72
N GLU A 309 12.32 -12.79 15.55
CA GLU A 309 11.39 -11.71 15.29
C GLU A 309 10.00 -12.06 15.83
N ALA A 310 9.40 -11.14 16.58
CA ALA A 310 8.06 -11.25 17.14
C ALA A 310 7.03 -10.68 16.15
N LEU A 311 6.34 -11.55 15.47
CA LEU A 311 5.30 -11.23 14.50
C LEU A 311 3.94 -11.25 15.18
N VAL A 312 3.25 -10.13 15.22
CA VAL A 312 1.91 -10.02 15.82
C VAL A 312 0.91 -10.96 15.16
N ARG A 313 0.00 -11.51 15.96
CA ARG A 313 -1.13 -12.33 15.54
C ARG A 313 -2.38 -11.90 16.25
N PHE A 314 -3.39 -11.53 15.47
CA PHE A 314 -4.73 -11.21 15.97
C PHE A 314 -5.57 -12.47 16.09
N ALA A 315 -6.53 -12.49 17.04
CA ALA A 315 -7.33 -13.68 17.35
C ALA A 315 -8.30 -14.07 16.21
N ASP A 316 -8.76 -13.12 15.43
CA ASP A 316 -9.71 -13.29 14.34
C ASP A 316 -9.09 -13.90 13.06
N ARG A 317 -7.80 -14.26 13.09
CA ARG A 317 -7.01 -14.69 11.91
C ARG A 317 -7.02 -13.69 10.76
N ALA A 318 -7.36 -12.42 11.02
CA ALA A 318 -7.27 -11.35 10.03
C ALA A 318 -5.84 -11.28 9.46
N ASN A 319 -5.74 -10.83 8.23
CA ASN A 319 -4.44 -10.55 7.61
C ASN A 319 -3.73 -9.48 8.45
N THR A 320 -2.64 -9.89 9.12
CA THR A 320 -1.90 -9.01 10.04
C THR A 320 -1.42 -7.73 9.33
N GLY A 321 -0.91 -7.85 8.09
CA GLY A 321 -0.46 -6.68 7.31
C GLY A 321 -1.59 -5.69 7.04
N GLU A 322 -2.76 -6.18 6.60
CA GLU A 322 -3.94 -5.32 6.39
C GLU A 322 -4.46 -4.68 7.69
N THR A 323 -4.33 -5.38 8.81
CA THR A 323 -4.75 -4.86 10.12
C THR A 323 -3.80 -3.77 10.61
N ILE A 324 -2.49 -3.94 10.41
CA ILE A 324 -1.49 -2.92 10.73
C ILE A 324 -1.67 -1.70 9.83
N ALA A 325 -1.80 -1.87 8.51
CA ALA A 325 -2.07 -0.76 7.59
C ALA A 325 -3.38 -0.01 7.94
N PHE A 326 -4.39 -0.72 8.43
CA PHE A 326 -5.63 -0.11 8.93
C PHE A 326 -5.40 0.68 10.22
N ALA A 327 -4.58 0.17 11.16
CA ALA A 327 -4.18 0.88 12.37
C ALA A 327 -3.43 2.18 12.05
N GLU A 328 -2.53 2.15 11.08
CA GLU A 328 -1.80 3.33 10.57
C GLU A 328 -2.77 4.35 9.97
N ALA A 329 -3.70 3.92 9.12
CA ALA A 329 -4.72 4.79 8.52
C ALA A 329 -5.66 5.45 9.55
N LEU A 330 -5.91 4.78 10.68
CA LEU A 330 -6.69 5.31 11.81
C LEU A 330 -5.88 6.19 12.77
N GLY A 331 -4.54 6.23 12.63
CA GLY A 331 -3.66 6.94 13.56
C GLY A 331 -3.55 6.30 14.94
N ILE A 332 -3.80 4.98 15.06
CA ILE A 332 -3.68 4.22 16.32
C ILE A 332 -2.42 3.34 16.37
N SER A 333 -1.57 3.40 15.34
CA SER A 333 -0.28 2.68 15.30
C SER A 333 0.59 2.97 16.52
N ASP A 334 0.55 4.20 17.00
CA ASP A 334 1.30 4.68 18.16
C ASP A 334 0.96 3.89 19.44
N ALA A 335 -0.33 3.79 19.77
CA ALA A 335 -0.81 3.02 20.91
C ALA A 335 -0.49 1.53 20.76
N PHE A 336 -0.54 1.03 19.52
CA PHE A 336 -0.21 -0.35 19.20
C PHE A 336 1.28 -0.64 19.44
N ASP A 337 2.18 0.21 19.00
CA ASP A 337 3.63 0.08 19.21
C ASP A 337 3.99 0.07 20.70
N VAL A 338 3.34 0.93 21.50
CA VAL A 338 3.49 0.95 22.96
C VAL A 338 3.04 -0.38 23.59
N ALA A 339 1.89 -0.92 23.15
CA ALA A 339 1.36 -2.19 23.66
C ALA A 339 2.25 -3.37 23.26
N VAL A 340 2.77 -3.39 22.01
CA VAL A 340 3.73 -4.40 21.54
C VAL A 340 5.01 -4.35 22.35
N ALA A 341 5.61 -3.17 22.51
CA ALA A 341 6.84 -3.00 23.30
C ALA A 341 6.69 -3.49 24.74
N ALA A 342 5.59 -3.08 25.42
CA ALA A 342 5.32 -3.52 26.79
C ALA A 342 5.20 -5.04 26.90
N LYS A 343 4.52 -5.68 25.96
CA LYS A 343 4.31 -7.13 25.95
C LYS A 343 5.59 -7.90 25.64
N ILE A 344 6.42 -7.43 24.71
CA ILE A 344 7.73 -8.03 24.40
C ILE A 344 8.69 -7.94 25.57
N LEU A 345 8.73 -6.79 26.25
CA LEU A 345 9.56 -6.63 27.44
C LEU A 345 9.20 -7.67 28.54
N ASN A 346 7.91 -7.90 28.75
CA ASN A 346 7.43 -8.92 29.69
C ASN A 346 7.81 -10.34 29.24
N VAL A 347 7.68 -10.65 27.95
CA VAL A 347 8.07 -11.96 27.39
C VAL A 347 9.56 -12.21 27.60
N VAL A 348 10.44 -11.24 27.30
CA VAL A 348 11.90 -11.40 27.44
C VAL A 348 12.31 -11.47 28.91
N GLU A 349 11.63 -10.75 29.79
CA GLU A 349 11.89 -10.82 31.24
C GLU A 349 11.59 -12.21 31.81
N GLN A 350 10.48 -12.82 31.38
CA GLN A 350 10.08 -14.17 31.81
C GLN A 350 10.91 -15.28 31.17
N ASN A 351 11.63 -14.98 30.08
CA ASN A 351 12.42 -15.96 29.33
C ASN A 351 13.91 -15.51 29.26
N PRO A 352 14.74 -15.82 30.25
CA PRO A 352 16.10 -15.29 30.38
C PRO A 352 17.05 -15.60 29.21
N LYS A 353 16.77 -16.65 28.42
CA LYS A 353 17.58 -17.06 27.27
C LYS A 353 17.07 -16.45 25.94
N ALA A 354 15.89 -15.83 25.95
CA ALA A 354 15.29 -15.32 24.73
C ALA A 354 15.95 -14.01 24.28
N HIS A 355 16.22 -13.92 22.99
CA HIS A 355 16.59 -12.69 22.29
C HIS A 355 15.47 -12.44 21.27
N VAL A 356 14.80 -11.27 21.35
CA VAL A 356 13.60 -11.00 20.58
C VAL A 356 13.70 -9.63 19.93
N ALA A 357 13.46 -9.58 18.64
CA ALA A 357 13.23 -8.36 17.88
C ALA A 357 11.73 -8.06 17.80
N PHE A 358 11.35 -6.80 17.81
CA PHE A 358 9.99 -6.34 17.57
C PHE A 358 9.99 -5.12 16.66
N ASN A 359 8.91 -5.00 15.89
CA ASN A 359 8.71 -3.93 14.93
C ASN A 359 8.20 -2.66 15.62
N LEU A 360 8.72 -1.52 15.19
CA LEU A 360 8.33 -0.17 15.61
C LEU A 360 8.08 0.66 14.36
N SER A 361 6.90 1.28 14.26
CA SER A 361 6.52 2.01 13.07
C SER A 361 7.39 3.26 12.84
N GLY A 362 7.63 3.60 11.57
CA GLY A 362 8.30 4.82 11.18
C GLY A 362 7.62 6.08 11.74
N ASN A 363 6.29 6.04 11.91
CA ASN A 363 5.53 7.13 12.52
C ASN A 363 5.89 7.33 13.99
N THR A 364 5.98 6.25 14.76
CA THR A 364 6.34 6.31 16.19
C THR A 364 7.73 6.89 16.41
N VAL A 365 8.74 6.46 15.63
CA VAL A 365 10.11 7.01 15.76
C VAL A 365 10.24 8.46 15.29
N SER A 366 9.35 8.92 14.39
CA SER A 366 9.33 10.29 13.89
C SER A 366 8.60 11.27 14.83
N THR A 367 7.76 10.76 15.74
CA THR A 367 6.88 11.57 16.58
C THR A 367 7.42 11.61 18.02
N PRO A 368 8.02 12.72 18.50
CA PRO A 368 8.70 12.76 19.80
C PRO A 368 7.81 12.37 20.99
N MET A 369 6.52 12.71 20.96
CA MET A 369 5.60 12.41 22.04
C MET A 369 5.36 10.89 22.16
N THR A 370 5.06 10.22 21.05
CA THR A 370 4.80 8.79 21.01
C THR A 370 6.07 7.99 21.28
N PHE A 371 7.17 8.39 20.64
CA PHE A 371 8.47 7.79 20.91
C PHE A 371 8.83 7.89 22.40
N GLY A 372 8.52 9.03 23.07
CA GLY A 372 8.75 9.22 24.50
C GLY A 372 8.04 8.17 25.38
N LEU A 373 6.87 7.68 25.00
CA LEU A 373 6.18 6.60 25.70
C LEU A 373 6.90 5.27 25.57
N VAL A 374 7.29 4.89 24.36
CA VAL A 374 8.07 3.66 24.10
C VAL A 374 9.45 3.74 24.79
N ALA A 375 10.15 4.85 24.61
CA ALA A 375 11.44 5.07 25.25
C ALA A 375 11.37 5.00 26.78
N GLY A 376 10.29 5.52 27.38
CA GLY A 376 10.06 5.42 28.83
C GLY A 376 9.87 3.98 29.32
N LEU A 377 9.19 3.13 28.54
CA LEU A 377 9.08 1.69 28.83
C LEU A 377 10.44 0.99 28.74
N LEU A 378 11.16 1.22 27.66
CA LEU A 378 12.47 0.62 27.40
C LEU A 378 13.51 1.07 28.44
N ALA A 379 13.52 2.35 28.83
CA ALA A 379 14.41 2.87 29.87
C ALA A 379 14.22 2.16 31.23
N LYS A 380 12.96 1.89 31.62
CA LYS A 380 12.65 1.13 32.84
C LYS A 380 13.15 -0.32 32.80
N LYS A 381 13.32 -0.89 31.62
CA LYS A 381 13.74 -2.28 31.38
C LYS A 381 15.12 -2.37 30.72
N ARG A 382 15.98 -1.37 30.94
CA ARG A 382 17.33 -1.29 30.34
C ARG A 382 18.19 -2.55 30.56
N ALA A 383 17.98 -3.29 31.64
CA ALA A 383 18.62 -4.57 31.88
C ALA A 383 18.36 -5.63 30.80
N LEU A 384 17.29 -5.46 30.01
CA LEU A 384 16.93 -6.34 28.89
C LEU A 384 17.53 -5.90 27.55
N ALA A 385 18.22 -4.75 27.47
CA ALA A 385 18.64 -4.13 26.22
C ALA A 385 19.48 -5.06 25.32
N GLN A 386 20.32 -5.93 25.90
CA GLN A 386 21.14 -6.87 25.13
C GLN A 386 20.33 -8.04 24.54
N ARG A 387 19.08 -8.19 24.93
CA ARG A 387 18.19 -9.31 24.52
C ARG A 387 16.95 -8.86 23.74
N VAL A 388 16.73 -7.55 23.68
CA VAL A 388 15.63 -6.94 22.92
C VAL A 388 16.21 -6.13 21.77
N LEU A 389 15.77 -6.40 20.57
CA LEU A 389 16.12 -5.66 19.37
C LEU A 389 14.89 -4.88 18.89
N VAL A 390 15.11 -3.72 18.28
CA VAL A 390 14.06 -2.89 17.72
C VAL A 390 14.24 -2.82 16.21
N GLU A 391 13.22 -3.16 15.45
CA GLU A 391 13.20 -3.08 13.99
C GLU A 391 12.32 -1.90 13.58
N VAL A 392 12.88 -0.92 12.88
CA VAL A 392 12.13 0.24 12.35
C VAL A 392 11.64 -0.12 10.97
N THR A 393 10.32 -0.17 10.80
CA THR A 393 9.69 -0.57 9.54
C THR A 393 9.56 0.61 8.57
N GLU A 394 9.80 0.35 7.27
CA GLU A 394 9.65 1.31 6.17
C GLU A 394 8.20 1.40 5.66
N SER A 395 7.24 0.68 6.28
CA SER A 395 5.86 0.54 5.79
C SER A 395 5.10 1.86 5.58
N ALA A 396 5.49 2.93 6.31
CA ALA A 396 5.05 4.29 6.02
C ALA A 396 6.28 5.18 5.79
N GLU A 397 6.24 6.06 4.80
CA GLU A 397 7.32 7.03 4.58
C GLU A 397 7.65 7.78 5.89
N ILE A 398 8.89 7.68 6.35
CA ILE A 398 9.34 8.32 7.59
C ILE A 398 9.38 9.84 7.36
N ALA A 399 8.37 10.53 7.89
CA ALA A 399 8.12 11.95 7.60
C ALA A 399 9.24 12.88 8.13
N ASP A 400 9.86 12.54 9.26
CA ASP A 400 10.94 13.35 9.87
C ASP A 400 12.17 12.48 10.20
N LEU A 401 13.10 12.44 9.25
CA LEU A 401 14.34 11.66 9.38
C LEU A 401 15.23 12.11 10.54
N ALA A 402 15.20 13.41 10.88
CA ALA A 402 16.04 13.93 11.95
C ALA A 402 15.52 13.46 13.32
N ASN A 403 14.21 13.57 13.56
CA ASN A 403 13.61 13.05 14.78
C ASN A 403 13.72 11.52 14.87
N ALA A 404 13.53 10.81 13.76
CA ALA A 404 13.70 9.37 13.71
C ALA A 404 15.15 8.95 14.07
N ASN A 405 16.16 9.65 13.52
CA ASN A 405 17.56 9.36 13.89
C ASN A 405 17.85 9.65 15.37
N LEU A 406 17.31 10.75 15.92
CA LEU A 406 17.44 11.04 17.35
C LEU A 406 16.80 9.94 18.21
N ALA A 407 15.66 9.42 17.80
CA ALA A 407 14.99 8.30 18.44
C ALA A 407 15.85 7.02 18.39
N ILE A 408 16.39 6.67 17.23
CA ILE A 408 17.30 5.53 17.02
C ILE A 408 18.53 5.67 17.92
N GLN A 409 19.18 6.83 17.92
CA GLN A 409 20.36 7.08 18.78
C GLN A 409 20.03 7.00 20.27
N SER A 410 18.83 7.46 20.68
CA SER A 410 18.36 7.33 22.06
C SER A 410 18.23 5.86 22.47
N LEU A 411 17.63 5.01 21.62
CA LEU A 411 17.53 3.57 21.88
C LEU A 411 18.91 2.91 21.97
N ARG A 412 19.82 3.22 21.05
CA ARG A 412 21.19 2.72 21.04
C ARG A 412 21.97 3.19 22.28
N GLY A 413 21.77 4.43 22.71
CA GLY A 413 22.34 4.98 23.95
C GLY A 413 21.84 4.29 25.23
N MET A 414 20.65 3.69 25.19
CA MET A 414 20.14 2.81 26.25
C MET A 414 20.69 1.37 26.17
N GLY A 415 21.41 1.03 25.09
CA GLY A 415 22.02 -0.28 24.85
C GLY A 415 21.17 -1.24 24.01
N TYR A 416 20.04 -0.79 23.47
CA TYR A 416 19.22 -1.58 22.54
C TYR A 416 19.86 -1.58 21.15
N ARG A 417 19.80 -2.72 20.46
CA ARG A 417 20.19 -2.79 19.05
C ARG A 417 19.01 -2.38 18.18
N VAL A 418 19.25 -1.53 17.20
CA VAL A 418 18.23 -1.01 16.30
C VAL A 418 18.57 -1.38 14.87
N GLY A 419 17.59 -1.87 14.13
CA GLY A 419 17.72 -2.22 12.72
C GLY A 419 16.66 -1.55 11.84
N LEU A 420 16.95 -1.54 10.54
CA LEU A 420 15.97 -1.21 9.49
C LEU A 420 15.36 -2.49 8.95
N ASP A 421 14.05 -2.49 8.80
CA ASP A 421 13.30 -3.58 8.17
C ASP A 421 12.91 -3.26 6.72
N ASP A 422 12.60 -4.28 5.93
CA ASP A 422 12.13 -4.20 4.53
C ASP A 422 13.07 -3.42 3.58
N PHE A 423 14.38 -3.37 3.85
CA PHE A 423 15.33 -2.63 3.03
C PHE A 423 15.37 -3.13 1.58
N GLY A 424 15.10 -2.22 0.65
CA GLY A 424 15.05 -2.50 -0.78
C GLY A 424 13.66 -2.76 -1.34
N ALA A 425 12.62 -2.76 -0.52
CA ALA A 425 11.23 -2.81 -0.97
C ALA A 425 10.76 -1.46 -1.53
N GLY A 426 11.25 -0.35 -0.96
CA GLY A 426 10.86 1.02 -1.30
C GLY A 426 11.93 1.84 -2.02
N ALA A 427 11.52 3.00 -2.54
CA ALA A 427 12.43 3.94 -3.20
C ALA A 427 13.32 4.72 -2.20
N ALA A 428 12.94 4.78 -0.92
CA ALA A 428 13.61 5.57 0.11
C ALA A 428 14.68 4.79 0.91
N SER A 429 14.80 3.48 0.71
CA SER A 429 15.68 2.59 1.50
C SER A 429 17.12 3.11 1.62
N PHE A 430 17.68 3.63 0.52
CA PHE A 430 19.03 4.17 0.52
C PHE A 430 19.15 5.47 1.34
N GLN A 431 18.09 6.28 1.36
CA GLN A 431 18.02 7.51 2.14
C GLN A 431 18.01 7.20 3.64
N TYR A 432 17.35 6.13 4.05
CA TYR A 432 17.32 5.71 5.45
C TYR A 432 18.67 5.17 5.92
N LEU A 433 19.35 4.35 5.11
CA LEU A 433 20.68 3.88 5.42
C LEU A 433 21.71 5.02 5.54
N HIS A 434 21.51 6.12 4.78
CA HIS A 434 22.33 7.32 4.88
C HIS A 434 21.98 8.18 6.11
N ALA A 435 20.68 8.24 6.47
CA ALA A 435 20.19 9.12 7.53
C ALA A 435 20.30 8.53 8.94
N PHE A 436 20.32 7.20 9.08
CA PHE A 436 20.20 6.50 10.34
C PHE A 436 21.45 5.70 10.71
N ASP A 437 21.88 5.88 11.96
CA ASP A 437 22.92 5.05 12.56
C ASP A 437 22.27 3.79 13.13
N VAL A 438 22.22 2.71 12.36
CA VAL A 438 21.61 1.43 12.78
C VAL A 438 22.64 0.33 13.00
N ASP A 439 22.28 -0.71 13.74
CA ASP A 439 23.16 -1.84 14.06
C ASP A 439 23.01 -3.00 13.06
N PHE A 440 21.85 -3.10 12.41
CA PHE A 440 21.58 -4.12 11.39
C PHE A 440 20.54 -3.65 10.38
N VAL A 441 20.51 -4.32 9.21
CA VAL A 441 19.55 -4.06 8.13
C VAL A 441 19.03 -5.39 7.60
N LYS A 442 17.70 -5.53 7.50
CA LYS A 442 17.01 -6.68 6.90
C LYS A 442 16.70 -6.37 5.45
N PHE A 443 17.28 -7.15 4.55
CA PHE A 443 17.06 -7.02 3.11
C PHE A 443 15.78 -7.76 2.73
N ASP A 444 14.83 -7.03 2.13
CA ASP A 444 13.52 -7.54 1.74
C ASP A 444 13.61 -8.79 0.84
N GLN A 445 12.66 -9.69 1.03
CA GLN A 445 12.57 -10.95 0.28
C GLN A 445 12.52 -10.77 -1.23
N ALA A 446 11.92 -9.70 -1.77
CA ALA A 446 11.86 -9.47 -3.21
C ALA A 446 13.25 -9.16 -3.78
N LEU A 447 14.11 -8.49 -2.99
CA LEU A 447 15.50 -8.24 -3.34
C LEU A 447 16.33 -9.53 -3.21
N VAL A 448 16.19 -10.26 -2.11
CA VAL A 448 16.92 -11.52 -1.86
C VAL A 448 16.56 -12.60 -2.87
N ARG A 449 15.31 -12.70 -3.32
CA ARG A 449 14.90 -13.64 -4.40
C ARG A 449 15.57 -13.39 -5.75
N LYS A 450 16.08 -12.19 -5.98
CA LYS A 450 16.82 -11.85 -7.21
C LYS A 450 18.25 -12.40 -7.22
N LEU A 451 18.77 -12.89 -6.12
CA LEU A 451 20.11 -13.48 -6.04
C LEU A 451 20.27 -14.63 -7.03
N GLY A 452 21.21 -14.48 -7.95
CA GLY A 452 21.49 -15.43 -9.03
C GLY A 452 20.52 -15.37 -10.21
N SER A 453 19.66 -14.34 -10.31
CA SER A 453 18.80 -14.13 -11.47
C SER A 453 19.52 -13.48 -12.64
N ALA A 454 20.41 -12.51 -12.37
CA ALA A 454 21.23 -11.83 -13.36
C ALA A 454 22.52 -11.28 -12.72
N PRO A 455 23.65 -11.23 -13.47
CA PRO A 455 24.92 -10.71 -12.95
C PRO A 455 24.84 -9.25 -12.45
N ARG A 456 23.98 -8.43 -13.07
CA ARG A 456 23.76 -7.04 -12.65
C ARG A 456 23.09 -6.94 -11.28
N GLU A 457 22.09 -7.77 -11.02
CA GLU A 457 21.39 -7.83 -9.74
C GLU A 457 22.34 -8.29 -8.62
N ASP A 458 23.11 -9.34 -8.90
CA ASP A 458 24.10 -9.85 -7.94
C ASP A 458 25.16 -8.80 -7.59
N MET A 459 25.63 -8.04 -8.60
CA MET A 459 26.60 -6.96 -8.39
C MET A 459 26.04 -5.84 -7.52
N LEU A 460 24.78 -5.44 -7.75
CA LEU A 460 24.11 -4.40 -6.95
C LEU A 460 23.93 -4.85 -5.50
N ILE A 461 23.39 -6.05 -5.28
CA ILE A 461 23.17 -6.59 -3.94
C ILE A 461 24.49 -6.78 -3.19
N SER A 462 25.51 -7.35 -3.84
CA SER A 462 26.84 -7.51 -3.25
C SER A 462 27.47 -6.16 -2.86
N GLY A 463 27.30 -5.14 -3.71
CA GLY A 463 27.76 -3.78 -3.41
C GLY A 463 27.09 -3.20 -2.17
N LEU A 464 25.78 -3.40 -2.00
CA LEU A 464 25.02 -2.94 -0.83
C LEU A 464 25.44 -3.69 0.44
N VAL A 465 25.58 -5.01 0.39
CA VAL A 465 26.04 -5.84 1.52
C VAL A 465 27.44 -5.42 1.96
N LYS A 466 28.34 -5.17 1.01
CA LYS A 466 29.70 -4.69 1.28
C LYS A 466 29.69 -3.31 1.94
N LEU A 467 28.87 -2.38 1.44
CA LEU A 467 28.70 -1.04 2.02
C LEU A 467 28.21 -1.13 3.48
N CYS A 468 27.21 -1.98 3.76
CA CYS A 468 26.77 -2.23 5.13
C CYS A 468 27.93 -2.74 6.02
N GLY A 469 28.75 -3.65 5.50
CA GLY A 469 29.93 -4.15 6.20
C GLY A 469 30.97 -3.04 6.52
N GLU A 470 31.22 -2.14 5.58
CA GLU A 470 32.11 -0.98 5.78
C GLU A 470 31.56 0.01 6.82
N LEU A 471 30.23 0.10 6.93
CA LEU A 471 29.54 0.89 7.96
C LEU A 471 29.38 0.16 9.31
N ASN A 472 29.91 -1.07 9.45
CA ASN A 472 29.71 -1.94 10.60
C ASN A 472 28.25 -2.28 10.90
N VAL A 473 27.41 -2.34 9.86
CA VAL A 473 26.00 -2.70 9.93
C VAL A 473 25.84 -4.18 9.56
N THR A 474 25.24 -4.97 10.45
CA THR A 474 24.96 -6.39 10.22
C THR A 474 23.86 -6.55 9.17
N THR A 475 24.04 -7.47 8.23
CA THR A 475 23.03 -7.72 7.17
C THR A 475 22.27 -9.01 7.42
N VAL A 476 20.94 -8.93 7.29
CA VAL A 476 20.02 -10.06 7.38
C VAL A 476 19.37 -10.26 6.01
N ALA A 477 19.42 -11.48 5.46
CA ALA A 477 18.72 -11.83 4.23
C ALA A 477 17.35 -12.42 4.57
N GLU A 478 16.27 -11.81 4.09
CA GLU A 478 14.91 -12.29 4.30
C GLU A 478 14.43 -13.25 3.20
N GLY A 479 13.35 -13.99 3.49
CA GLY A 479 12.71 -14.87 2.51
C GLY A 479 13.58 -16.04 2.05
N ILE A 480 14.50 -16.54 2.88
CA ILE A 480 15.29 -17.73 2.56
C ILE A 480 14.38 -18.96 2.58
N GLU A 481 13.96 -19.40 1.38
CA GLU A 481 13.04 -20.52 1.20
C GLU A 481 13.72 -21.84 0.80
N SER A 482 15.02 -21.81 0.47
CA SER A 482 15.75 -22.99 0.01
C SER A 482 17.23 -23.00 0.42
N ALA A 483 17.84 -24.18 0.44
CA ALA A 483 19.27 -24.34 0.64
C ALA A 483 20.12 -23.60 -0.41
N ALA A 484 19.63 -23.58 -1.66
CA ALA A 484 20.32 -22.86 -2.74
C ALA A 484 20.35 -21.35 -2.47
N LEU A 485 19.23 -20.77 -2.04
CA LEU A 485 19.16 -19.34 -1.71
C LEU A 485 20.01 -19.00 -0.49
N LYS A 486 19.99 -19.86 0.57
CA LYS A 486 20.90 -19.73 1.71
C LYS A 486 22.37 -19.67 1.24
N LYS A 487 22.78 -20.62 0.40
CA LYS A 487 24.18 -20.66 -0.11
C LYS A 487 24.55 -19.40 -0.90
N ARG A 488 23.63 -18.88 -1.70
CA ARG A 488 23.83 -17.62 -2.46
C ARG A 488 23.94 -16.42 -1.52
N ALA A 489 23.05 -16.29 -0.53
CA ALA A 489 23.12 -15.21 0.46
C ALA A 489 24.45 -15.22 1.21
N MET A 490 24.94 -16.39 1.63
CA MET A 490 26.26 -16.54 2.24
C MET A 490 27.39 -16.09 1.30
N ALA A 491 27.34 -16.49 0.03
CA ALA A 491 28.33 -16.11 -0.97
C ALA A 491 28.35 -14.60 -1.26
N MET A 492 27.21 -13.90 -1.09
CA MET A 492 27.11 -12.44 -1.21
C MET A 492 27.57 -11.68 0.06
N GLY A 493 27.87 -12.40 1.16
CA GLY A 493 28.40 -11.80 2.37
C GLY A 493 27.35 -11.49 3.45
N PHE A 494 26.10 -11.94 3.29
CA PHE A 494 25.10 -11.83 4.35
C PHE A 494 25.53 -12.62 5.59
N GLN A 495 25.42 -12.00 6.77
CA GLN A 495 25.80 -12.63 8.04
C GLN A 495 24.63 -13.43 8.64
N LEU A 496 23.42 -12.86 8.62
CA LEU A 496 22.23 -13.46 9.18
C LEU A 496 21.20 -13.76 8.09
N GLY A 497 20.24 -14.62 8.41
CA GLY A 497 19.15 -14.94 7.50
C GLY A 497 17.88 -15.35 8.22
N GLN A 498 16.75 -15.09 7.53
CA GLN A 498 15.41 -15.41 7.96
C GLN A 498 14.62 -15.98 6.78
N GLY A 499 13.74 -16.92 7.04
CA GLY A 499 12.88 -17.50 6.00
C GLY A 499 12.40 -18.89 6.34
N PHE A 500 11.44 -19.41 5.57
CA PHE A 500 10.77 -20.67 5.85
C PHE A 500 11.69 -21.90 5.80
N TYR A 501 12.79 -21.81 5.08
CA TYR A 501 13.81 -22.86 5.08
C TYR A 501 14.58 -22.92 6.41
N LEU A 502 14.76 -21.76 7.06
CA LEU A 502 15.49 -21.64 8.33
C LEU A 502 14.57 -21.79 9.55
N GLY A 503 13.29 -21.51 9.39
CA GLY A 503 12.26 -21.67 10.40
C GLY A 503 11.00 -20.87 10.04
N LYS A 504 9.83 -21.48 10.26
CA LYS A 504 8.56 -20.77 10.11
C LYS A 504 8.19 -20.06 11.41
N PRO A 505 7.41 -18.97 11.34
CA PRO A 505 6.83 -18.38 12.54
C PRO A 505 6.04 -19.42 13.36
N ALA A 506 6.30 -19.49 14.65
CA ALA A 506 5.63 -20.41 15.57
C ALA A 506 5.22 -19.70 16.88
N PRO A 507 4.16 -20.17 17.59
CA PRO A 507 3.66 -19.50 18.80
C PRO A 507 4.62 -19.53 20.00
N GLY A 508 5.63 -20.38 19.99
CA GLY A 508 6.60 -20.52 21.08
C GLY A 508 7.97 -19.97 20.71
N LEU A 509 8.70 -19.46 21.70
CA LEU A 509 10.11 -19.10 21.52
C LEU A 509 10.95 -20.34 21.23
N PRO A 510 11.69 -20.41 20.12
CA PRO A 510 12.55 -21.55 19.83
C PRO A 510 13.76 -21.56 20.76
N GLU A 511 14.07 -22.72 21.36
CA GLU A 511 15.24 -22.92 22.21
C GLU A 511 16.55 -23.09 21.41
N SER A 512 16.42 -23.47 20.15
CA SER A 512 17.52 -23.66 19.18
C SER A 512 17.01 -23.43 17.76
N PRO A 513 17.89 -23.20 16.77
CA PRO A 513 17.43 -23.12 15.38
C PRO A 513 16.68 -24.40 15.00
N PRO A 514 15.50 -24.29 14.41
CA PRO A 514 14.78 -25.47 13.94
C PRO A 514 15.65 -26.23 12.94
N ALA A 515 15.67 -27.56 13.04
CA ALA A 515 16.38 -28.39 12.06
C ALA A 515 15.87 -28.03 10.67
N ALA A 516 16.77 -27.75 9.72
CA ALA A 516 16.44 -27.39 8.37
C ALA A 516 15.40 -28.37 7.79
N THR A 517 14.22 -27.88 7.44
CA THR A 517 13.13 -28.72 6.95
C THR A 517 13.55 -29.32 5.62
N LYS A 518 13.97 -30.59 5.64
CA LYS A 518 14.09 -31.39 4.41
C LYS A 518 12.67 -31.50 3.83
N ARG A 519 12.37 -30.83 2.73
CA ARG A 519 11.18 -31.16 1.93
C ARG A 519 11.28 -32.64 1.60
N LYS A 520 10.34 -33.46 2.08
CA LYS A 520 10.15 -34.83 1.57
C LYS A 520 9.90 -34.72 0.08
N GLY A 521 10.76 -35.37 -0.69
CA GLY A 521 10.95 -35.26 -2.12
C GLY A 521 9.68 -35.15 -2.96
N VAL A 522 9.67 -34.13 -3.77
CA VAL A 522 9.19 -34.27 -5.14
C VAL A 522 10.42 -34.75 -5.93
N GLN A 523 10.44 -36.00 -6.34
CA GLN A 523 11.38 -36.51 -7.35
C GLN A 523 11.10 -35.74 -8.63
N GLU A 524 11.97 -34.79 -8.97
CA GLU A 524 12.05 -34.29 -10.33
C GLU A 524 12.64 -35.41 -11.18
N SER A 525 11.76 -36.14 -11.88
CA SER A 525 12.17 -36.98 -12.99
C SER A 525 12.48 -36.09 -14.19
N TRP A 526 13.75 -35.83 -14.41
CA TRP A 526 14.25 -35.33 -15.68
C TRP A 526 14.38 -36.54 -16.65
N ASN A 527 13.48 -36.58 -17.63
CA ASN A 527 13.71 -37.23 -18.94
C ASN A 527 13.29 -36.25 -20.01
#